data_5b38f35343293e9b1a7f908acee20821
#
_entry.id   5b38f35343293e9b1a7f908acee20821
#
_cell.length_a   1.000
_cell.length_b   1.000
_cell.length_c   1.000
_cell.angle_alpha   90.00
_cell.angle_beta   90.00
_cell.angle_gamma   90.00
#
_symmetry.space_group_name_H-M   'P 1'
#
loop_
_entity.id
_entity.type
_entity.pdbx_description
1 polymer ?
#
loop_
_entity_poly.entity_id
_entity_poly.type
_entity_poly.pdbx_seq_one_letter_code
_entity_poly.pdbx_strand_id
1 'polypeptide(L)'
;MTDFGDFVRRRRERLRATDKTFSVRQLARRVDVQPSYLSKVERGEVAPPSEVTIVRIAKELDVDADVLLALAGKVSSDLQAVIRRRPELFGELIRQLRGMPDRAVLRLVREVRDGDW
;
A
#
# COMPACT_ATOMS: atom_id res chain seq x y z
N MET A 1 9.65 -8.93 -8.17
CA MET A 1 9.00 -7.74 -7.59
C MET A 1 7.68 -8.15 -6.98
N THR A 2 7.45 -7.80 -5.72
CA THR A 2 6.20 -8.11 -5.04
C THR A 2 5.14 -7.11 -5.49
N ASP A 3 4.07 -7.59 -6.11
CA ASP A 3 2.96 -6.74 -6.47
C ASP A 3 1.95 -6.66 -5.32
N PHE A 4 0.92 -5.83 -5.53
CA PHE A 4 -0.13 -5.62 -4.54
C PHE A 4 -0.84 -6.92 -4.16
N GLY A 5 -1.29 -7.66 -5.16
CA GLY A 5 -2.08 -8.88 -4.94
C GLY A 5 -1.29 -9.95 -4.21
N ASP A 6 -0.05 -10.14 -4.60
CA ASP A 6 0.84 -11.13 -3.98
C ASP A 6 1.13 -10.78 -2.52
N PHE A 7 1.36 -9.50 -2.23
CA PHE A 7 1.57 -9.03 -0.86
C PHE A 7 0.34 -9.31 0.01
N VAL A 8 -0.84 -8.95 -0.47
CA VAL A 8 -2.10 -9.17 0.26
C VAL A 8 -2.30 -10.67 0.54
N ARG A 9 -2.12 -11.51 -0.48
CA ARG A 9 -2.28 -12.95 -0.34
C ARG A 9 -1.34 -13.53 0.70
N ARG A 10 -0.05 -13.19 0.62
CA ARG A 10 0.97 -13.72 1.55
C ARG A 10 0.68 -13.29 2.98
N ARG A 11 0.32 -12.05 3.18
CA ARG A 11 0.00 -11.55 4.52
C ARG A 11 -1.24 -12.25 5.07
N ARG A 12 -2.29 -12.38 4.26
CA ARG A 12 -3.53 -13.06 4.65
C ARG A 12 -3.26 -14.52 5.00
N GLU A 13 -2.51 -15.23 4.17
CA GLU A 13 -2.18 -16.65 4.43
C GLU A 13 -1.35 -16.82 5.69
N ARG A 14 -0.44 -15.90 5.98
CA ARG A 14 0.33 -15.92 7.21
C ARG A 14 -0.57 -15.78 8.43
N LEU A 15 -1.54 -14.88 8.38
CA LEU A 15 -2.51 -14.71 9.46
C LEU A 15 -3.44 -15.90 9.55
N ARG A 16 -3.83 -16.49 8.42
CA ARG A 16 -4.70 -17.66 8.38
C ARG A 16 -4.08 -18.87 9.06
N ALA A 17 -2.77 -18.98 9.09
CA ALA A 17 -2.09 -20.10 9.75
C ALA A 17 -2.49 -20.24 11.21
N THR A 18 -2.85 -19.13 11.87
CA THR A 18 -3.27 -19.14 13.28
C THR A 18 -4.69 -18.64 13.50
N ASP A 19 -5.37 -18.16 12.44
CA ASP A 19 -6.72 -17.59 12.56
C ASP A 19 -7.52 -17.90 11.29
N LYS A 20 -8.49 -18.79 11.40
CA LYS A 20 -9.34 -19.24 10.28
C LYS A 20 -10.18 -18.11 9.68
N THR A 21 -10.38 -17.00 10.40
CA THR A 21 -11.16 -15.86 9.89
C THR A 21 -10.43 -15.09 8.80
N PHE A 22 -9.22 -15.50 8.41
CA PHE A 22 -8.46 -14.91 7.32
C PHE A 22 -8.52 -15.73 6.03
N SER A 23 -9.61 -16.47 5.81
CA SER A 23 -9.90 -17.00 4.47
C SER A 23 -10.24 -15.85 3.52
N VAL A 24 -10.11 -16.08 2.21
CA VAL A 24 -10.48 -15.06 1.21
C VAL A 24 -11.92 -14.61 1.41
N ARG A 25 -12.83 -15.58 1.62
CA ARG A 25 -14.26 -15.28 1.79
C ARG A 25 -14.50 -14.37 3.00
N GLN A 26 -13.87 -14.67 4.13
CA GLN A 26 -14.09 -13.91 5.34
C GLN A 26 -13.45 -12.53 5.28
N LEU A 27 -12.25 -12.43 4.74
CA LEU A 27 -11.62 -11.12 4.55
C LEU A 27 -12.45 -10.26 3.58
N ALA A 28 -12.88 -10.84 2.47
CA ALA A 28 -13.71 -10.12 1.49
C ALA A 28 -14.97 -9.55 2.14
N ARG A 29 -15.63 -10.34 2.99
CA ARG A 29 -16.82 -9.90 3.72
C ARG A 29 -16.51 -8.69 4.62
N ARG A 30 -15.40 -8.73 5.35
CA ARG A 30 -15.03 -7.65 6.26
C ARG A 30 -14.66 -6.36 5.54
N VAL A 31 -14.13 -6.45 4.33
CA VAL A 31 -13.76 -5.27 3.53
C VAL A 31 -14.82 -4.91 2.49
N ASP A 32 -15.96 -5.58 2.54
CA ASP A 32 -17.15 -5.28 1.73
C ASP A 32 -16.91 -5.40 0.22
N VAL A 33 -16.30 -6.52 -0.18
CA VAL A 33 -16.14 -6.88 -1.60
C VAL A 33 -16.54 -8.32 -1.82
N GLN A 34 -16.79 -8.69 -3.07
CA GLN A 34 -17.08 -10.08 -3.42
C GLN A 34 -15.83 -10.96 -3.27
N PRO A 35 -15.96 -12.18 -2.72
CA PRO A 35 -14.81 -13.10 -2.59
C PRO A 35 -14.11 -13.38 -3.92
N SER A 36 -14.88 -13.54 -5.01
CA SER A 36 -14.31 -13.77 -6.33
C SER A 36 -13.48 -12.60 -6.81
N TYR A 37 -13.91 -11.37 -6.49
CA TYR A 37 -13.15 -10.17 -6.82
C TYR A 37 -11.83 -10.12 -6.03
N LEU A 38 -11.88 -10.33 -4.72
CA LEU A 38 -10.66 -10.33 -3.90
C LEU A 38 -9.68 -11.40 -4.37
N SER A 39 -10.19 -12.58 -4.72
CA SER A 39 -9.37 -13.66 -5.25
C SER A 39 -8.65 -13.23 -6.54
N LYS A 40 -9.35 -12.53 -7.44
CA LYS A 40 -8.75 -12.03 -8.68
C LYS A 40 -7.70 -10.94 -8.41
N VAL A 41 -7.96 -10.07 -7.42
CA VAL A 41 -6.98 -9.06 -7.00
C VAL A 41 -5.70 -9.76 -6.51
N GLU A 42 -5.83 -10.77 -5.67
CA GLU A 42 -4.68 -11.51 -5.13
C GLU A 42 -3.87 -12.20 -6.22
N ARG A 43 -4.53 -12.66 -7.27
CA ARG A 43 -3.85 -13.32 -8.40
C ARG A 43 -3.30 -12.33 -9.44
N GLY A 44 -3.55 -11.04 -9.25
CA GLY A 44 -3.10 -10.03 -10.21
C GLY A 44 -3.90 -10.00 -11.50
N GLU A 45 -5.09 -10.60 -11.52
CA GLU A 45 -5.96 -10.65 -12.70
C GLU A 45 -6.73 -9.37 -12.94
N VAL A 46 -6.88 -8.54 -11.91
CA VAL A 46 -7.54 -7.24 -11.97
C VAL A 46 -6.68 -6.20 -11.26
N ALA A 47 -6.92 -4.94 -11.57
CA ALA A 47 -6.21 -3.83 -10.94
C ALA A 47 -6.48 -3.78 -9.43
N PRO A 48 -5.59 -3.19 -8.64
CA PRO A 48 -5.84 -2.99 -7.21
C PRO A 48 -7.12 -2.19 -6.98
N PRO A 49 -7.78 -2.40 -5.83
CA PRO A 49 -9.04 -1.71 -5.50
C PRO A 49 -8.86 -0.21 -5.29
N SER A 50 -9.97 0.46 -4.99
CA SER A 50 -9.97 1.88 -4.62
C SER A 50 -9.24 2.12 -3.29
N GLU A 51 -8.90 3.40 -3.04
CA GLU A 51 -8.26 3.80 -1.78
C GLU A 51 -9.05 3.31 -0.56
N VAL A 52 -10.37 3.50 -0.55
CA VAL A 52 -11.21 3.10 0.57
C VAL A 52 -11.07 1.61 0.87
N THR A 53 -11.12 0.78 -0.15
CA THR A 53 -10.99 -0.67 0.01
C THR A 53 -9.59 -1.06 0.45
N ILE A 54 -8.55 -0.43 -0.11
CA ILE A 54 -7.16 -0.71 0.28
C ILE A 54 -6.94 -0.37 1.76
N VAL A 55 -7.48 0.76 2.23
CA VAL A 55 -7.37 1.15 3.64
C VAL A 55 -8.06 0.12 4.55
N ARG A 56 -9.22 -0.39 4.14
CA ARG A 56 -9.91 -1.44 4.89
C ARG A 56 -9.11 -2.73 4.94
N ILE A 57 -8.53 -3.14 3.82
CA ILE A 57 -7.68 -4.33 3.76
C ILE A 57 -6.47 -4.16 4.68
N ALA A 58 -5.81 -3.00 4.63
CA ALA A 58 -4.66 -2.71 5.47
C ALA A 58 -5.00 -2.85 6.96
N LYS A 59 -6.14 -2.32 7.36
CA LYS A 59 -6.61 -2.40 8.75
C LYS A 59 -6.83 -3.86 9.17
N GLU A 60 -7.50 -4.64 8.34
CA GLU A 60 -7.77 -6.04 8.65
C GLU A 60 -6.51 -6.90 8.69
N LEU A 61 -5.53 -6.59 7.85
CA LEU A 61 -4.27 -7.34 7.79
C LEU A 61 -3.22 -6.80 8.75
N ASP A 62 -3.52 -5.73 9.48
CA ASP A 62 -2.59 -5.07 10.40
C ASP A 62 -1.30 -4.65 9.69
N VAL A 63 -1.46 -3.94 8.57
CA VAL A 63 -0.35 -3.35 7.83
C VAL A 63 -0.58 -1.87 7.64
N ASP A 64 0.50 -1.13 7.42
CA ASP A 64 0.42 0.32 7.20
C ASP A 64 -0.33 0.60 5.89
N ALA A 65 -1.38 1.43 5.97
CA ALA A 65 -2.21 1.75 4.81
C ALA A 65 -1.44 2.49 3.73
N ASP A 66 -0.53 3.39 4.11
CA ASP A 66 0.26 4.15 3.13
C ASP A 66 1.21 3.23 2.36
N VAL A 67 1.78 2.23 3.04
CA VAL A 67 2.62 1.22 2.39
C VAL A 67 1.79 0.39 1.41
N LEU A 68 0.59 -0.04 1.83
CA LEU A 68 -0.26 -0.85 0.96
C LEU A 68 -0.74 -0.04 -0.26
N LEU A 69 -1.07 1.23 -0.06
CA LEU A 69 -1.40 2.14 -1.16
C LEU A 69 -0.22 2.31 -2.12
N ALA A 70 0.98 2.48 -1.58
CA ALA A 70 2.20 2.63 -2.41
C ALA A 70 2.44 1.40 -3.29
N LEU A 71 2.18 0.19 -2.77
CA LEU A 71 2.26 -1.03 -3.58
C LEU A 71 1.29 -1.02 -4.76
N ALA A 72 0.17 -0.32 -4.62
CA ALA A 72 -0.80 -0.13 -5.69
C ALA A 72 -0.45 1.08 -6.59
N GLY A 73 0.68 1.73 -6.36
CA GLY A 73 1.07 2.93 -7.09
C GLY A 73 0.24 4.15 -6.72
N LYS A 74 -0.31 4.18 -5.52
CA LYS A 74 -1.21 5.23 -5.06
C LYS A 74 -0.66 5.96 -3.84
N VAL A 75 -1.18 7.16 -3.64
CA VAL A 75 -0.90 7.99 -2.46
C VAL A 75 -2.24 8.35 -1.85
N SER A 76 -2.34 8.35 -0.52
CA SER A 76 -3.58 8.70 0.17
C SER A 76 -4.05 10.10 -0.21
N SER A 77 -5.35 10.35 -0.10
CA SER A 77 -5.93 11.66 -0.41
C SER A 77 -5.31 12.78 0.42
N ASP A 78 -5.01 12.51 1.69
CA ASP A 78 -4.35 13.48 2.57
C ASP A 78 -2.96 13.85 2.07
N LEU A 79 -2.17 12.84 1.67
CA LEU A 79 -0.83 13.07 1.14
C LEU A 79 -0.86 13.72 -0.24
N GLN A 80 -1.86 13.41 -1.05
CA GLN A 80 -2.07 14.08 -2.33
C GLN A 80 -2.27 15.59 -2.15
N ALA A 81 -2.99 15.99 -1.09
CA ALA A 81 -3.18 17.41 -0.79
C ALA A 81 -1.84 18.10 -0.49
N VAL A 82 -0.94 17.42 0.21
CA VAL A 82 0.42 17.93 0.49
C VAL A 82 1.20 18.13 -0.82
N ILE A 83 1.13 17.16 -1.71
CA ILE A 83 1.78 17.20 -3.03
C ILE A 83 1.26 18.40 -3.83
N ARG A 84 -0.06 18.59 -3.87
CA ARG A 84 -0.69 19.67 -4.64
C ARG A 84 -0.33 21.06 -4.13
N ARG A 85 0.05 21.19 -2.86
CA ARG A 85 0.50 22.47 -2.32
C ARG A 85 1.85 22.91 -2.88
N ARG A 86 2.73 21.96 -3.23
CA ARG A 86 4.07 22.22 -3.69
C ARG A 86 4.42 21.37 -4.91
N PRO A 87 3.68 21.55 -6.03
CA PRO A 87 3.80 20.62 -7.16
C PRO A 87 5.18 20.63 -7.81
N GLU A 88 5.82 21.80 -7.88
CA GLU A 88 7.13 21.90 -8.52
C GLU A 88 8.22 21.21 -7.69
N LEU A 89 8.18 21.42 -6.37
CA LEU A 89 9.15 20.78 -5.46
C LEU A 89 8.98 19.27 -5.44
N PHE A 90 7.72 18.79 -5.39
CA PHE A 90 7.45 17.35 -5.41
C PHE A 90 7.82 16.71 -6.75
N GLY A 91 7.55 17.39 -7.86
CA GLY A 91 7.97 16.91 -9.18
C GLY A 91 9.48 16.73 -9.26
N GLU A 92 10.22 17.72 -8.76
CA GLU A 92 11.69 17.64 -8.72
C GLU A 92 12.17 16.51 -7.81
N LEU A 93 11.60 16.40 -6.60
CA LEU A 93 11.96 15.35 -5.65
C LEU A 93 11.77 13.96 -6.25
N ILE A 94 10.60 13.71 -6.86
CA ILE A 94 10.29 12.42 -7.45
C ILE A 94 11.27 12.09 -8.58
N ARG A 95 11.60 13.07 -9.41
CA ARG A 95 12.59 12.87 -10.49
C ARG A 95 13.95 12.46 -9.93
N GLN A 96 14.38 13.10 -8.85
CA GLN A 96 15.65 12.76 -8.21
C GLN A 96 15.64 11.35 -7.62
N LEU A 97 14.52 10.94 -7.06
CA LEU A 97 14.38 9.59 -6.48
C LEU A 97 14.51 8.48 -7.53
N ARG A 98 14.18 8.75 -8.79
CA ARG A 98 14.17 7.74 -9.86
C ARG A 98 15.47 6.96 -9.97
N GLY A 99 16.61 7.64 -9.85
CA GLY A 99 17.92 7.01 -9.99
C GLY A 99 18.63 6.71 -8.69
N MET A 100 18.00 6.93 -7.54
CA MET A 100 18.65 6.75 -6.25
C MET A 100 18.61 5.30 -5.79
N PRO A 101 19.74 4.76 -5.28
CA PRO A 101 19.71 3.45 -4.63
C PRO A 101 18.99 3.53 -3.27
N ASP A 102 18.49 2.40 -2.80
CA ASP A 102 17.71 2.34 -1.56
C ASP A 102 18.42 2.97 -0.36
N ARG A 103 19.74 2.79 -0.26
CA ARG A 103 20.52 3.36 0.85
C ARG A 103 20.48 4.89 0.85
N ALA A 104 20.46 5.51 -0.33
CA ALA A 104 20.37 6.97 -0.45
C ALA A 104 18.98 7.47 -0.11
N VAL A 105 17.95 6.75 -0.55
CA VAL A 105 16.55 7.04 -0.19
C VAL A 105 16.37 6.93 1.33
N LEU A 106 16.92 5.90 1.93
CA LEU A 106 16.84 5.71 3.39
C LEU A 106 17.51 6.85 4.14
N ARG A 107 18.66 7.32 3.66
CA ARG A 107 19.34 8.47 4.25
C ARG A 107 18.46 9.72 4.18
N LEU A 108 17.85 9.96 3.03
CA LEU A 108 16.95 11.10 2.85
C LEU A 108 15.76 11.03 3.80
N VAL A 109 15.15 9.84 3.93
CA VAL A 109 14.03 9.64 4.85
C VAL A 109 14.45 9.95 6.30
N ARG A 110 15.63 9.50 6.72
CA ARG A 110 16.14 9.76 8.05
C ARG A 110 16.40 11.25 8.29
N GLU A 111 16.97 11.95 7.30
CA GLU A 111 17.20 13.38 7.42
C GLU A 111 15.89 14.15 7.59
N VAL A 112 14.88 13.80 6.80
CA VAL A 112 13.57 14.46 6.88
C VAL A 112 12.89 14.15 8.20
N ARG A 113 12.89 12.89 8.63
CA ARG A 113 12.24 12.45 9.87
C ARG A 113 12.91 13.04 11.12
N ASP A 114 14.24 13.00 11.15
CA ASP A 114 15.02 13.35 12.34
C ASP A 114 15.60 14.76 12.27
N GLY A 115 15.37 15.48 11.19
CA GLY A 115 15.89 16.83 10.99
C GLY A 115 15.26 17.85 11.91
N ASP A 116 15.99 18.94 12.12
CA ASP A 116 15.55 20.07 12.94
C ASP A 116 15.08 21.18 12.01
N TRP A 117 13.77 21.24 11.82
CA TRP A 117 13.16 22.24 10.91
C TRP A 117 12.75 23.51 11.63
#